data_16cfe92d015630906cfd4b65fcccb8df
#
_entry.id   16cfe92d015630906cfd4b65fcccb8df
#
_cell.length_a   1.000
_cell.length_b   1.000
_cell.length_c   1.000
_cell.angle_alpha   90.00
_cell.angle_beta   90.00
_cell.angle_gamma   90.00
#
_symmetry.space_group_name_H-M   'P 1'
#
loop_
_entity.id
_entity.type
_entity.pdbx_description
1 polymer ?
#
loop_
_entity_poly.entity_id
_entity_poly.type
_entity_poly.pdbx_seq_one_letter_code
_entity_poly.pdbx_strand_id
1 'polypeptide(L)'
;MKENTLSCVDCGTQNCKFKTRTYPEFCLTTNLSEDDSFWALERYQEDRNLEIMKASAEVEYEGYCQWTRVQEIMEFARKIGARKIGIANCIGLINEARIFARILRANGFRPSLR
;
A
#
# COMPACT_ATOMS: atom_id res chain seq x y z
N MET A 1 -26.11 24.84 -1.94
CA MET A 1 -25.48 24.27 -0.71
C MET A 1 -24.84 22.94 -1.13
N LYS A 2 -23.53 22.78 -0.91
CA LYS A 2 -22.90 21.47 -1.11
C LYS A 2 -23.47 20.52 -0.03
N GLU A 3 -24.11 19.45 -0.44
CA GLU A 3 -24.48 18.39 0.48
C GLU A 3 -23.19 17.95 1.20
N ASN A 4 -23.21 18.07 2.51
CA ASN A 4 -22.10 17.64 3.36
C ASN A 4 -22.22 16.10 3.44
N THR A 5 -21.66 15.41 2.44
CA THR A 5 -21.71 13.97 2.35
C THR A 5 -20.76 13.40 3.40
N LEU A 6 -21.30 12.81 4.45
CA LEU A 6 -20.52 12.12 5.49
C LEU A 6 -19.74 10.95 4.87
N SER A 7 -18.54 10.69 5.41
CA SER A 7 -17.61 9.67 4.92
C SER A 7 -16.89 8.96 6.06
N CYS A 8 -15.95 8.10 5.74
CA CYS A 8 -15.15 7.38 6.72
C CYS A 8 -14.40 8.29 7.72
N VAL A 9 -14.06 9.52 7.34
CA VAL A 9 -13.40 10.48 8.23
C VAL A 9 -14.33 10.99 9.32
N ASP A 10 -15.64 10.87 9.12
CA ASP A 10 -16.68 11.26 10.08
C ASP A 10 -17.14 10.07 10.95
N CYS A 11 -16.58 8.87 10.72
CA CYS A 11 -16.97 7.65 11.41
C CYS A 11 -16.31 7.55 12.79
N GLY A 12 -17.14 7.56 13.84
CA GLY A 12 -16.69 7.40 15.23
C GLY A 12 -16.59 5.98 15.75
N THR A 13 -17.04 4.98 14.98
CA THR A 13 -17.18 3.60 15.49
C THR A 13 -16.05 2.66 15.08
N GLN A 14 -15.46 2.81 13.88
CA GLN A 14 -14.45 1.90 13.29
C GLN A 14 -14.88 0.41 13.30
N ASN A 15 -16.18 0.14 13.22
CA ASN A 15 -16.73 -1.21 13.35
C ASN A 15 -16.33 -2.15 12.19
N CYS A 16 -15.94 -1.61 11.02
CA CYS A 16 -15.39 -2.39 9.92
C CYS A 16 -14.10 -3.13 10.32
N LYS A 17 -13.26 -2.56 11.20
CA LYS A 17 -12.07 -3.21 11.74
C LYS A 17 -12.41 -4.39 12.66
N PHE A 18 -13.43 -4.25 13.47
CA PHE A 18 -13.81 -5.24 14.48
C PHE A 18 -14.93 -6.17 14.02
N LYS A 19 -15.44 -5.98 12.80
CA LYS A 19 -16.55 -6.77 12.22
C LYS A 19 -17.78 -6.84 13.12
N THR A 20 -18.05 -5.78 13.86
CA THR A 20 -19.27 -5.65 14.67
C THR A 20 -20.47 -5.42 13.75
N ARG A 21 -21.69 -5.64 14.26
CA ARG A 21 -22.92 -5.54 13.45
C ARG A 21 -23.50 -4.12 13.36
N THR A 22 -22.92 -3.16 14.05
CA THR A 22 -23.42 -1.78 14.09
C THR A 22 -22.55 -0.89 13.21
N TYR A 23 -23.12 -0.33 12.17
CA TYR A 23 -22.45 0.56 11.24
C TYR A 23 -23.22 1.87 11.11
N PRO A 24 -22.56 3.03 10.94
CA PRO A 24 -23.26 4.25 10.59
C PRO A 24 -23.91 4.12 9.21
N GLU A 25 -25.01 4.83 9.00
CA GLU A 25 -25.77 4.78 7.74
C GLU A 25 -24.93 5.13 6.52
N PHE A 26 -23.97 6.04 6.67
CA PHE A 26 -23.03 6.45 5.60
C PHE A 26 -21.81 5.52 5.44
N CYS A 27 -21.79 4.35 6.08
CA CYS A 27 -20.63 3.45 6.02
C CYS A 27 -20.38 2.93 4.62
N LEU A 28 -19.18 3.18 4.06
CA LEU A 28 -18.82 2.68 2.72
C LEU A 28 -18.79 1.16 2.67
N THR A 29 -18.37 0.48 3.74
CA THR A 29 -18.31 -0.99 3.77
C THR A 29 -19.68 -1.65 3.60
N THR A 30 -20.74 -1.06 4.19
CA THR A 30 -22.09 -1.61 4.09
C THR A 30 -22.87 -1.09 2.88
N ASN A 31 -22.42 0.00 2.27
CA ASN A 31 -23.03 0.61 1.10
C ASN A 31 -22.27 0.31 -0.21
N LEU A 32 -21.18 -0.47 -0.14
CA LEU A 32 -20.47 -0.91 -1.33
C LEU A 32 -21.35 -1.89 -2.11
N SER A 33 -21.49 -1.68 -3.40
CA SER A 33 -22.25 -2.58 -4.26
C SER A 33 -21.52 -3.93 -4.44
N GLU A 34 -22.28 -4.99 -4.68
CA GLU A 34 -21.68 -6.29 -5.03
C GLU A 34 -20.89 -6.20 -6.33
N ASP A 35 -21.34 -5.42 -7.31
CA ASP A 35 -20.65 -5.22 -8.58
C ASP A 35 -19.30 -4.53 -8.39
N ASP A 36 -19.19 -3.51 -7.53
CA ASP A 36 -17.92 -2.84 -7.23
C ASP A 36 -16.95 -3.79 -6.52
N SER A 37 -17.45 -4.60 -5.60
CA SER A 37 -16.67 -5.61 -4.90
C SER A 37 -16.16 -6.69 -5.86
N PHE A 38 -17.00 -7.16 -6.77
CA PHE A 38 -16.66 -8.15 -7.78
C PHE A 38 -15.64 -7.58 -8.77
N TRP A 39 -15.85 -6.36 -9.25
CA TRP A 39 -14.91 -5.67 -10.15
C TRP A 39 -13.52 -5.54 -9.52
N ALA A 40 -13.44 -5.12 -8.25
CA ALA A 40 -12.17 -5.01 -7.54
C ALA A 40 -11.48 -6.38 -7.41
N LEU A 41 -12.23 -7.43 -7.07
CA LEU A 41 -11.71 -8.79 -6.95
C LEU A 41 -11.13 -9.30 -8.28
N GLU A 42 -11.82 -9.04 -9.40
CA GLU A 42 -11.29 -9.40 -10.72
C GLU A 42 -9.95 -8.72 -11.02
N ARG A 43 -9.79 -7.43 -10.64
CA ARG A 43 -8.50 -6.71 -10.81
C ARG A 43 -7.37 -7.37 -9.99
N TYR A 44 -7.67 -7.84 -8.78
CA TYR A 44 -6.69 -8.58 -7.97
C TYR A 44 -6.34 -9.97 -8.52
N GLN A 45 -7.19 -10.55 -9.37
CA GLN A 45 -6.92 -11.85 -10.01
C GLN A 45 -6.10 -11.74 -11.30
N GLU A 46 -5.90 -10.55 -11.84
CA GLU A 46 -4.99 -10.33 -12.97
C GLU A 46 -3.56 -10.71 -12.56
N ASP A 47 -2.85 -11.45 -13.41
CA ASP A 47 -1.54 -12.07 -13.11
C ASP A 47 -0.57 -11.10 -12.43
N ARG A 48 -0.39 -9.91 -12.99
CA ARG A 48 0.54 -8.92 -12.43
C ARG A 48 0.07 -8.34 -11.10
N ASN A 49 -1.21 -8.05 -10.97
CA ASN A 49 -1.79 -7.54 -9.73
C ASN A 49 -1.76 -8.59 -8.63
N LEU A 50 -2.03 -9.85 -8.98
CA LEU A 50 -1.96 -10.98 -8.05
C LEU A 50 -0.53 -11.21 -7.55
N GLU A 51 0.48 -11.15 -8.44
CA GLU A 51 1.90 -11.23 -8.08
C GLU A 51 2.29 -10.16 -7.08
N ILE A 52 1.93 -8.90 -7.36
CA ILE A 52 2.23 -7.75 -6.49
C ILE A 52 1.54 -7.90 -5.13
N MET A 53 0.26 -8.28 -5.12
CA MET A 53 -0.50 -8.48 -3.89
C MET A 53 0.13 -9.59 -3.02
N LYS A 54 0.47 -10.74 -3.62
CA LYS A 54 1.12 -11.84 -2.89
C LYS A 54 2.47 -11.43 -2.32
N ALA A 55 3.33 -10.81 -3.12
CA ALA A 55 4.63 -10.33 -2.67
C ALA A 55 4.51 -9.33 -1.52
N SER A 56 3.52 -8.44 -1.56
CA SER A 56 3.25 -7.48 -0.50
C SER A 56 2.82 -8.18 0.81
N ALA A 57 1.92 -9.16 0.72
CA ALA A 57 1.45 -9.92 1.87
C ALA A 57 2.57 -10.77 2.51
N GLU A 58 3.44 -11.35 1.69
CA GLU A 58 4.60 -12.10 2.16
C GLU A 58 5.60 -11.22 2.91
N VAL A 59 5.90 -10.02 2.38
CA VAL A 59 6.78 -9.05 3.05
C VAL A 59 6.21 -8.64 4.41
N GLU A 60 4.91 -8.35 4.48
CA GLU A 60 4.23 -8.02 5.74
C GLU A 60 4.33 -9.18 6.74
N TYR A 61 4.10 -10.40 6.29
CA TYR A 61 4.16 -11.59 7.16
C TYR A 61 5.58 -11.89 7.66
N GLU A 62 6.57 -11.91 6.76
CA GLU A 62 7.95 -12.28 7.07
C GLU A 62 8.68 -11.22 7.89
N GLY A 63 8.40 -9.94 7.63
CA GLY A 63 9.09 -8.80 8.22
C GLY A 63 8.37 -8.12 9.37
N TYR A 64 7.20 -8.60 9.77
CA TYR A 64 6.34 -7.92 10.73
C TYR A 64 7.06 -7.55 12.01
N CYS A 65 7.06 -6.25 12.36
CA CYS A 65 7.75 -5.69 13.52
C CYS A 65 9.26 -5.98 13.63
N GLN A 66 9.89 -6.51 12.56
CA GLN A 66 11.33 -6.83 12.53
C GLN A 66 12.09 -6.03 11.49
N TRP A 67 11.50 -5.82 10.31
CA TRP A 67 12.15 -5.11 9.23
C TRP A 67 11.84 -3.62 9.25
N THR A 68 12.82 -2.83 8.84
CA THR A 68 12.58 -1.41 8.56
C THR A 68 11.84 -1.28 7.23
N ARG A 69 11.16 -0.14 7.01
CA ARG A 69 10.50 0.14 5.74
C ARG A 69 11.47 0.05 4.54
N VAL A 70 12.72 0.47 4.71
CA VAL A 70 13.75 0.35 3.68
C VAL A 70 14.02 -1.10 3.33
N GLN A 71 14.11 -1.98 4.32
CA GLN A 71 14.28 -3.41 4.11
C GLN A 71 13.06 -4.04 3.43
N GLU A 72 11.86 -3.71 3.87
CA GLU A 72 10.61 -4.18 3.25
C GLU A 72 10.52 -3.80 1.78
N ILE A 73 10.91 -2.57 1.41
CA ILE A 73 10.95 -2.12 0.01
C ILE A 73 11.92 -2.98 -0.81
N MET A 74 13.09 -3.28 -0.28
CA MET A 74 14.07 -4.10 -0.97
C MET A 74 13.61 -5.55 -1.13
N GLU A 75 13.02 -6.14 -0.09
CA GLU A 75 12.49 -7.50 -0.14
C GLU A 75 11.31 -7.60 -1.11
N PHE A 76 10.40 -6.63 -1.08
CA PHE A 76 9.31 -6.55 -2.05
C PHE A 76 9.84 -6.47 -3.49
N ALA A 77 10.81 -5.59 -3.74
CA ALA A 77 11.43 -5.46 -5.06
C ALA A 77 12.07 -6.77 -5.52
N ARG A 78 12.74 -7.52 -4.64
CA ARG A 78 13.30 -8.84 -4.94
C ARG A 78 12.23 -9.85 -5.31
N LYS A 79 11.14 -9.90 -4.55
CA LYS A 79 10.03 -10.85 -4.78
C LYS A 79 9.35 -10.64 -6.13
N ILE A 80 9.21 -9.40 -6.58
CA ILE A 80 8.63 -9.09 -7.90
C ILE A 80 9.67 -8.99 -9.03
N GLY A 81 10.93 -9.33 -8.77
CA GLY A 81 12.00 -9.31 -9.75
C GLY A 81 12.46 -7.90 -10.19
N ALA A 82 12.09 -6.86 -9.46
CA ALA A 82 12.48 -5.50 -9.77
C ALA A 82 13.93 -5.21 -9.35
N ARG A 83 14.73 -4.67 -10.28
CA ARG A 83 16.11 -4.27 -10.02
C ARG A 83 16.30 -2.76 -10.08
N LYS A 84 15.38 -2.04 -10.70
CA LYS A 84 15.41 -0.60 -10.83
C LYS A 84 14.33 0.02 -9.98
N ILE A 85 14.70 0.95 -9.11
CA ILE A 85 13.78 1.64 -8.20
C ILE A 85 13.82 3.13 -8.50
N GLY A 86 12.68 3.71 -8.87
CA GLY A 86 12.51 5.14 -9.05
C GLY A 86 12.26 5.82 -7.70
N ILE A 87 12.93 6.94 -7.45
CA ILE A 87 12.73 7.77 -6.27
C ILE A 87 12.23 9.13 -6.74
N ALA A 88 11.05 9.53 -6.27
CA ALA A 88 10.50 10.86 -6.50
C ALA A 88 10.41 11.60 -5.16
N ASN A 89 11.02 12.78 -5.07
CA ASN A 89 11.03 13.58 -3.85
C ASN A 89 11.16 15.07 -4.17
N CYS A 90 10.74 15.90 -3.25
CA CYS A 90 11.04 17.34 -3.30
C CYS A 90 12.45 17.64 -2.80
N ILE A 91 12.95 18.86 -3.05
CA ILE A 91 14.28 19.29 -2.61
C ILE A 91 14.48 19.16 -1.10
N GLY A 92 13.43 19.32 -0.31
CA GLY A 92 13.47 19.18 1.15
C GLY A 92 13.86 17.78 1.66
N LEU A 93 13.69 16.74 0.85
CA LEU A 93 14.01 15.35 1.19
C LEU A 93 15.21 14.80 0.41
N ILE A 94 16.00 15.66 -0.23
CA ILE A 94 17.09 15.20 -1.08
C ILE A 94 18.20 14.48 -0.29
N ASN A 95 18.42 14.84 0.95
CA ASN A 95 19.45 14.21 1.78
C ASN A 95 19.03 12.79 2.17
N GLU A 96 17.78 12.58 2.56
CA GLU A 96 17.20 11.28 2.85
C GLU A 96 17.18 10.40 1.59
N ALA A 97 16.80 10.96 0.44
CA ALA A 97 16.81 10.28 -0.83
C ALA A 97 18.23 9.81 -1.24
N ARG A 98 19.25 10.62 -0.97
CA ARG A 98 20.66 10.24 -1.18
C ARG A 98 21.10 9.07 -0.30
N ILE A 99 20.70 9.08 0.96
CA ILE A 99 20.98 7.97 1.89
C ILE A 99 20.29 6.70 1.39
N PHE A 100 19.00 6.78 1.06
CA PHE A 100 18.24 5.66 0.53
C PHE A 100 18.86 5.11 -0.77
N ALA A 101 19.20 5.97 -1.71
CA ALA A 101 19.87 5.56 -2.95
C ALA A 101 21.21 4.83 -2.72
N ARG A 102 22.00 5.26 -1.72
CA ARG A 102 23.23 4.55 -1.33
C ARG A 102 22.96 3.17 -0.78
N ILE A 103 21.96 3.02 0.09
CA ILE A 103 21.54 1.72 0.63
C ILE A 103 21.10 0.79 -0.50
N LEU A 104 20.27 1.29 -1.43
CA LEU A 104 19.81 0.53 -2.58
C LEU A 104 20.96 0.01 -3.45
N ARG A 105 21.93 0.87 -3.77
CA ARG A 105 23.13 0.48 -4.54
C ARG A 105 23.95 -0.58 -3.83
N ALA A 106 24.17 -0.42 -2.52
CA ALA A 106 24.90 -1.40 -1.70
C ALA A 106 24.20 -2.78 -1.67
N ASN A 107 22.90 -2.83 -1.94
CA ASN A 107 22.10 -4.05 -1.99
C ASN A 107 21.77 -4.53 -3.41
N GLY A 108 22.48 -4.06 -4.42
CA GLY A 108 22.39 -4.54 -5.79
C GLY A 108 21.25 -3.94 -6.62
N PHE A 109 20.58 -2.90 -6.16
CA PHE A 109 19.57 -2.19 -6.91
C PHE A 109 20.15 -1.00 -7.69
N ARG A 110 19.42 -0.55 -8.70
CA ARG A 110 19.73 0.63 -9.50
C ARG A 110 18.71 1.73 -9.22
N PRO A 111 18.98 2.64 -8.26
CA PRO A 111 18.11 3.75 -7.99
C PRO A 111 18.18 4.81 -9.09
N SER A 112 17.04 5.42 -9.41
CA SER A 112 16.91 6.54 -10.33
C SER A 112 16.10 7.64 -9.65
N LEU A 113 16.71 8.84 -9.50
CA LEU A 113 16.01 10.02 -8.98
C LEU A 113 15.46 10.85 -10.15
N ARG A 114 14.26 11.38 -9.99
CA ARG A 114 13.63 12.35 -10.89
C ARG A 114 12.94 13.44 -10.10
#